data_c92d3f0788e7cce786f120134279e7bd
#
_entry.id   c92d3f0788e7cce786f120134279e7bd
#
_cell.length_a   1.000
_cell.length_b   1.000
_cell.length_c   1.000
_cell.angle_alpha   90.00
_cell.angle_beta   90.00
_cell.angle_gamma   90.00
#
_symmetry.space_group_name_H-M   'P 1'
#
loop_
_entity.id
_entity.type
_entity.pdbx_description
1 polymer ?
#
loop_
_entity_poly.entity_id
_entity_poly.type
_entity_poly.pdbx_seq_one_letter_code
_entity_poly.pdbx_strand_id
1 'polypeptide(L)'
;QLSSYVDLQYRTVNHQMNGFTKNAGLMIDRTFNFFNPKMGLSYQAKSILYFASVAVANKEPIRDDFEASVIEQPKREQLIDWEAGFEFKKPTYALNANLYFMDYKDQLVLTGKINDVGAYTRTNVPKSYRAGIELQLKYAFNKKYSTTYSVSLSQNKIKSFTEFIDDYDQYTQVAIQHKNTSIALSPTISTNRTFNWKPNDKLSVFWTTKYISKQYLDNTQNESRILDSYLLNDINAHWTILNKAKFKMLLQFYVNNLLDVRYAPNGYTYSYIYDRATTTSNNYYPMAGRNYWLSLKIDLK
;
A
#
# COMPACT_ATOMS: atom_id res chain seq x y z
N GLN A 1 12.64 0.96 31.84
CA GLN A 1 11.64 2.03 32.02
C GLN A 1 10.35 1.59 31.31
N LEU A 2 9.21 1.72 32.02
CA LEU A 2 7.87 1.49 31.45
C LEU A 2 7.25 2.87 31.16
N SER A 3 6.62 2.99 30.00
CA SER A 3 5.85 4.18 29.58
C SER A 3 4.50 3.73 29.01
N SER A 4 3.47 4.53 29.20
CA SER A 4 2.15 4.32 28.65
C SER A 4 1.60 5.62 28.06
N TYR A 5 0.71 5.51 27.10
CA TYR A 5 -0.04 6.65 26.56
C TYR A 5 -1.48 6.26 26.29
N VAL A 6 -2.35 7.24 26.35
CA VAL A 6 -3.76 7.18 25.92
C VAL A 6 -4.02 8.44 25.10
N ASP A 7 -4.62 8.26 23.93
CA ASP A 7 -5.08 9.33 23.06
C ASP A 7 -6.56 9.13 22.77
N LEU A 8 -7.36 10.17 22.95
CA LEU A 8 -8.81 10.17 22.74
C LEU A 8 -9.15 11.23 21.71
N GLN A 9 -9.50 10.80 20.50
CA GLN A 9 -9.89 11.69 19.42
C GLN A 9 -11.38 11.56 19.13
N TYR A 10 -12.08 12.71 19.05
CA TYR A 10 -13.42 12.82 18.51
C TYR A 10 -13.37 13.69 17.25
N ARG A 11 -13.98 13.19 16.14
CA ARG A 11 -13.99 13.89 14.85
C ARG A 11 -15.41 13.86 14.27
N THR A 12 -15.86 15.03 13.81
CA THR A 12 -17.11 15.17 13.06
C THR A 12 -16.79 15.58 11.63
N VAL A 13 -17.40 14.92 10.65
CA VAL A 13 -17.28 15.23 9.23
C VAL A 13 -18.66 15.35 8.62
N ASN A 14 -18.92 16.47 7.96
CA ASN A 14 -20.15 16.70 7.21
C ASN A 14 -19.83 16.66 5.70
N HIS A 15 -20.60 15.89 4.96
CA HIS A 15 -20.58 15.82 3.50
C HIS A 15 -21.87 16.42 2.95
N GLN A 16 -21.73 17.51 2.19
CA GLN A 16 -22.81 18.11 1.41
C GLN A 16 -22.39 18.15 -0.06
N MET A 17 -23.10 17.41 -0.91
CA MET A 17 -22.85 17.34 -2.34
C MET A 17 -24.17 17.45 -3.10
N ASN A 18 -24.26 18.40 -4.02
CA ASN A 18 -25.46 18.73 -4.77
C ASN A 18 -25.29 18.30 -6.23
N GLY A 19 -25.56 17.03 -6.50
CA GLY A 19 -25.44 16.42 -7.81
C GLY A 19 -24.02 16.04 -8.20
N PHE A 20 -23.92 15.19 -9.19
CA PHE A 20 -22.70 14.73 -9.85
C PHE A 20 -22.89 14.85 -11.35
N THR A 21 -21.81 14.98 -12.13
CA THR A 21 -21.87 15.19 -13.58
C THR A 21 -22.76 14.15 -14.28
N LYS A 22 -22.67 12.88 -13.89
CA LYS A 22 -23.45 11.78 -14.45
C LYS A 22 -24.74 11.48 -13.68
N ASN A 23 -24.93 12.10 -12.52
CA ASN A 23 -26.06 11.87 -11.65
C ASN A 23 -26.48 13.16 -10.94
N ALA A 24 -27.04 14.07 -11.73
CA ALA A 24 -27.44 15.41 -11.28
C ALA A 24 -28.48 15.39 -10.13
N GLY A 25 -29.26 14.31 -10.00
CA GLY A 25 -30.25 14.14 -8.94
C GLY A 25 -29.71 13.55 -7.64
N LEU A 26 -28.46 13.11 -7.59
CA LEU A 26 -27.87 12.52 -6.38
C LEU A 26 -27.47 13.62 -5.39
N MET A 27 -28.27 13.78 -4.35
CA MET A 27 -28.04 14.73 -3.26
C MET A 27 -27.52 13.98 -2.04
N ILE A 28 -26.38 14.39 -1.52
CA ILE A 28 -25.77 13.83 -0.30
C ILE A 28 -25.74 14.92 0.77
N ASP A 29 -26.34 14.63 1.91
CA ASP A 29 -26.21 15.42 3.15
C ASP A 29 -26.06 14.42 4.31
N ARG A 30 -24.81 14.19 4.74
CA ARG A 30 -24.50 13.18 5.75
C ARG A 30 -23.43 13.67 6.70
N THR A 31 -23.70 13.49 8.01
CA THR A 31 -22.76 13.76 9.07
C THR A 31 -22.24 12.45 9.66
N PHE A 32 -20.95 12.33 9.77
CA PHE A 32 -20.24 11.22 10.41
C PHE A 32 -19.60 11.69 11.71
N ASN A 33 -19.85 10.97 12.79
CA ASN A 33 -19.24 11.18 14.09
C ASN A 33 -18.36 9.98 14.44
N PHE A 34 -17.10 10.23 14.77
CA PHE A 34 -16.10 9.21 15.02
C PHE A 34 -15.45 9.42 16.37
N PHE A 35 -15.38 8.35 17.14
CA PHE A 35 -14.54 8.23 18.32
C PHE A 35 -13.39 7.27 18.02
N ASN A 36 -12.16 7.77 18.10
CA ASN A 36 -10.92 7.06 17.72
C ASN A 36 -9.97 7.00 18.93
N PRO A 37 -10.24 6.15 19.93
CA PRO A 37 -9.32 5.95 21.02
C PRO A 37 -8.08 5.18 20.58
N LYS A 38 -6.94 5.51 21.18
CA LYS A 38 -5.68 4.80 21.01
C LYS A 38 -4.97 4.68 22.35
N MET A 39 -4.41 3.52 22.64
CA MET A 39 -3.57 3.30 23.83
C MET A 39 -2.38 2.42 23.50
N GLY A 40 -1.32 2.59 24.26
CA GLY A 40 -0.14 1.77 24.09
C GLY A 40 0.76 1.79 25.32
N LEU A 41 1.58 0.75 25.37
CA LEU A 41 2.61 0.51 26.38
C LEU A 41 3.96 0.34 25.69
N SER A 42 5.01 0.83 26.31
CA SER A 42 6.37 0.54 25.89
C SER A 42 7.27 0.28 27.08
N TYR A 43 8.19 -0.66 26.93
CA TYR A 43 9.16 -1.05 27.95
C TYR A 43 10.57 -1.00 27.40
N GLN A 44 11.39 -0.08 27.92
CA GLN A 44 12.79 0.03 27.57
C GLN A 44 13.64 -0.86 28.48
N ALA A 45 14.25 -1.90 27.90
CA ALA A 45 15.19 -2.82 28.54
C ALA A 45 16.56 -2.72 27.88
N LYS A 46 17.47 -1.93 28.48
CA LYS A 46 18.80 -1.64 27.91
C LYS A 46 18.72 -1.16 26.45
N SER A 47 19.14 -1.97 25.50
CA SER A 47 19.16 -1.64 24.07
C SER A 47 17.89 -2.08 23.30
N ILE A 48 16.89 -2.62 23.98
CA ILE A 48 15.67 -3.13 23.39
C ILE A 48 14.50 -2.30 23.90
N LEU A 49 13.69 -1.81 22.99
CA LEU A 49 12.38 -1.21 23.27
C LEU A 49 11.30 -2.21 22.84
N TYR A 50 10.52 -2.71 23.75
CA TYR A 50 9.29 -3.46 23.46
C TYR A 50 8.11 -2.52 23.45
N PHE A 51 7.14 -2.76 22.57
CA PHE A 51 5.91 -1.97 22.51
C PHE A 51 4.71 -2.84 22.18
N ALA A 52 3.55 -2.41 22.64
CA ALA A 52 2.25 -2.94 22.22
C ALA A 52 1.24 -1.79 22.23
N SER A 53 0.33 -1.79 21.25
CA SER A 53 -0.72 -0.79 21.12
C SER A 53 -2.01 -1.34 20.56
N VAL A 54 -3.11 -0.67 20.87
CA VAL A 54 -4.40 -0.87 20.21
C VAL A 54 -4.98 0.50 19.84
N ALA A 55 -5.54 0.59 18.63
CA ALA A 55 -6.16 1.80 18.13
C ALA A 55 -7.49 1.48 17.44
N VAL A 56 -8.46 2.37 17.62
CA VAL A 56 -9.68 2.39 16.80
C VAL A 56 -9.59 3.56 15.84
N ALA A 57 -9.77 3.29 14.55
CA ALA A 57 -9.82 4.30 13.51
C ALA A 57 -11.10 4.17 12.70
N ASN A 58 -11.71 5.29 12.38
CA ASN A 58 -12.89 5.36 11.53
C ASN A 58 -12.62 6.26 10.33
N LYS A 59 -13.19 5.89 9.17
CA LYS A 59 -13.06 6.64 7.93
C LYS A 59 -14.41 6.79 7.26
N GLU A 60 -14.72 7.98 6.82
CA GLU A 60 -15.85 8.29 5.96
C GLU A 60 -15.58 7.87 4.51
N PRO A 61 -16.61 7.56 3.72
CA PRO A 61 -16.50 7.44 2.27
C PRO A 61 -16.03 8.77 1.66
N ILE A 62 -15.30 8.71 0.58
CA ILE A 62 -14.94 9.90 -0.20
C ILE A 62 -16.01 10.19 -1.26
N ARG A 63 -15.93 11.35 -1.91
CA ARG A 63 -16.86 11.78 -2.95
C ARG A 63 -17.11 10.70 -4.01
N ASP A 64 -16.06 10.08 -4.52
CA ASP A 64 -16.15 9.08 -5.59
C ASP A 64 -16.85 7.79 -5.15
N ASP A 65 -16.84 7.45 -3.87
CA ASP A 65 -17.56 6.30 -3.33
C ASP A 65 -19.08 6.52 -3.39
N PHE A 66 -19.53 7.76 -3.19
CA PHE A 66 -20.96 8.11 -3.30
C PHE A 66 -21.43 8.10 -4.75
N GLU A 67 -20.60 8.53 -5.70
CA GLU A 67 -20.94 8.54 -7.12
C GLU A 67 -21.00 7.12 -7.70
N ALA A 68 -20.15 6.23 -7.23
CA ALA A 68 -20.06 4.85 -7.70
C ALA A 68 -21.25 3.97 -7.29
N SER A 69 -21.99 4.34 -6.24
CA SER A 69 -23.10 3.54 -5.70
C SER A 69 -24.34 4.41 -5.44
N VAL A 70 -25.14 4.60 -6.49
CA VAL A 70 -26.36 5.40 -6.40
C VAL A 70 -27.46 4.70 -5.61
N ILE A 71 -27.53 3.37 -5.70
CA ILE A 71 -28.59 2.56 -5.09
C ILE A 71 -28.23 2.21 -3.64
N GLU A 72 -27.01 1.76 -3.39
CA GLU A 72 -26.53 1.41 -2.06
C GLU A 72 -25.48 2.43 -1.58
N GLN A 73 -25.90 3.33 -0.70
CA GLN A 73 -25.03 4.39 -0.17
C GLN A 73 -23.87 3.79 0.62
N PRO A 74 -22.63 4.27 0.39
CA PRO A 74 -21.45 3.76 1.09
C PRO A 74 -21.52 4.04 2.59
N LYS A 75 -21.04 3.09 3.38
CA LYS A 75 -20.94 3.16 4.85
C LYS A 75 -19.57 3.63 5.27
N ARG A 76 -19.47 4.16 6.50
CA ARG A 76 -18.19 4.39 7.14
C ARG A 76 -17.44 3.08 7.36
N GLU A 77 -16.13 3.12 7.22
CA GLU A 77 -15.20 2.05 7.55
C GLU A 77 -14.75 2.19 9.01
N GLN A 78 -14.63 1.09 9.73
CA GLN A 78 -14.01 1.04 11.06
C GLN A 78 -12.88 0.01 11.07
N LEU A 79 -11.76 0.40 11.66
CA LEU A 79 -10.59 -0.44 11.92
C LEU A 79 -10.36 -0.53 13.42
N ILE A 80 -10.08 -1.74 13.91
CA ILE A 80 -9.40 -1.96 15.19
C ILE A 80 -8.04 -2.58 14.85
N ASP A 81 -6.99 -1.90 15.28
CA ASP A 81 -5.61 -2.23 14.97
C ASP A 81 -4.86 -2.61 16.25
N TRP A 82 -4.30 -3.80 16.29
CA TRP A 82 -3.40 -4.27 17.34
C TRP A 82 -1.99 -4.40 16.77
N GLU A 83 -1.05 -3.80 17.46
CA GLU A 83 0.36 -3.90 17.13
C GLU A 83 1.17 -4.33 18.34
N ALA A 84 2.19 -5.15 18.12
CA ALA A 84 3.18 -5.50 19.13
C ALA A 84 4.52 -5.76 18.47
N GLY A 85 5.60 -5.30 19.10
CA GLY A 85 6.91 -5.47 18.51
C GLY A 85 8.05 -5.08 19.41
N PHE A 86 9.23 -5.01 18.80
CA PHE A 86 10.41 -4.53 19.48
C PHE A 86 11.35 -3.78 18.53
N GLU A 87 12.11 -2.85 19.08
CA GLU A 87 13.24 -2.22 18.44
C GLU A 87 14.51 -2.55 19.21
N PHE A 88 15.53 -3.01 18.49
CA PHE A 88 16.86 -3.23 19.03
C PHE A 88 17.88 -2.35 18.30
N LYS A 89 18.62 -1.53 19.05
CA LYS A 89 19.57 -0.57 18.47
C LYS A 89 20.98 -0.71 19.08
N LYS A 90 21.97 -0.86 18.22
CA LYS A 90 23.41 -0.79 18.51
C LYS A 90 24.08 0.13 17.47
N PRO A 91 25.31 0.61 17.71
CA PRO A 91 26.00 1.48 16.76
C PRO A 91 26.15 0.90 15.34
N THR A 92 26.32 -0.41 15.22
CA THR A 92 26.56 -1.10 13.94
C THR A 92 25.32 -1.77 13.36
N TYR A 93 24.26 -1.99 14.14
CA TYR A 93 23.02 -2.61 13.66
C TYR A 93 21.79 -2.15 14.41
N ALA A 94 20.67 -2.13 13.70
CA ALA A 94 19.37 -1.92 14.29
C ALA A 94 18.37 -2.90 13.67
N LEU A 95 17.53 -3.49 14.51
CA LEU A 95 16.47 -4.41 14.13
C LEU A 95 15.15 -3.90 14.71
N ASN A 96 14.15 -3.78 13.86
CA ASN A 96 12.77 -3.53 14.24
C ASN A 96 11.93 -4.72 13.77
N ALA A 97 11.05 -5.22 14.63
CA ALA A 97 10.06 -6.24 14.29
C ALA A 97 8.70 -5.77 14.83
N ASN A 98 7.69 -5.80 13.95
CA ASN A 98 6.31 -5.46 14.26
C ASN A 98 5.39 -6.59 13.83
N LEU A 99 4.50 -7.03 14.72
CA LEU A 99 3.36 -7.89 14.46
C LEU A 99 2.13 -7.00 14.46
N TYR A 100 1.27 -7.15 13.47
CA TYR A 100 0.02 -6.41 13.43
C TYR A 100 -1.17 -7.30 13.09
N PHE A 101 -2.32 -6.92 13.62
CA PHE A 101 -3.62 -7.48 13.27
C PHE A 101 -4.65 -6.35 13.15
N MET A 102 -5.13 -6.12 11.95
CA MET A 102 -6.09 -5.08 11.58
C MET A 102 -7.45 -5.72 11.29
N ASP A 103 -8.43 -5.56 12.17
CA ASP A 103 -9.80 -6.05 11.99
C ASP A 103 -10.69 -4.92 11.48
N TYR A 104 -11.29 -5.13 10.30
CA TYR A 104 -12.12 -4.15 9.63
C TYR A 104 -13.60 -4.54 9.68
N LYS A 105 -14.42 -3.53 9.94
CA LYS A 105 -15.86 -3.56 9.75
C LYS A 105 -16.24 -2.58 8.66
N ASP A 106 -17.06 -3.03 7.70
CA ASP A 106 -17.52 -2.26 6.56
C ASP A 106 -16.37 -1.60 5.76
N GLN A 107 -15.25 -2.32 5.58
CA GLN A 107 -14.08 -1.81 4.84
C GLN A 107 -14.47 -1.45 3.40
N LEU A 108 -14.06 -0.27 2.94
CA LEU A 108 -14.16 0.15 1.55
C LEU A 108 -13.01 -0.45 0.74
N VAL A 109 -13.27 -1.56 0.06
CA VAL A 109 -12.29 -2.28 -0.76
C VAL A 109 -12.47 -1.95 -2.25
N LEU A 110 -11.38 -2.01 -3.00
CA LEU A 110 -11.42 -1.85 -4.46
C LEU A 110 -12.24 -2.98 -5.07
N THR A 111 -13.13 -2.67 -6.01
CA THR A 111 -13.91 -3.67 -6.74
C THR A 111 -13.10 -4.38 -7.83
N GLY A 112 -11.94 -3.84 -8.19
CA GLY A 112 -11.16 -4.22 -9.37
C GLY A 112 -11.57 -3.45 -10.62
N LYS A 113 -12.70 -2.77 -10.62
CA LYS A 113 -13.21 -1.94 -11.73
C LYS A 113 -12.77 -0.49 -11.59
N ILE A 114 -12.79 0.23 -12.71
CA ILE A 114 -12.65 1.68 -12.77
C ILE A 114 -13.96 2.32 -13.24
N ASN A 115 -14.18 3.58 -12.87
CA ASN A 115 -15.27 4.39 -13.41
C ASN A 115 -14.88 5.02 -14.76
N ASP A 116 -15.79 5.78 -15.36
CA ASP A 116 -15.60 6.38 -16.69
C ASP A 116 -14.50 7.45 -16.77
N VAL A 117 -14.01 7.94 -15.63
CA VAL A 117 -12.86 8.87 -15.56
C VAL A 117 -11.56 8.18 -15.14
N GLY A 118 -11.56 6.83 -15.09
CA GLY A 118 -10.38 6.02 -14.77
C GLY A 118 -10.09 5.86 -13.27
N ALA A 119 -10.95 6.34 -12.37
CA ALA A 119 -10.77 6.14 -10.94
C ALA A 119 -11.28 4.76 -10.50
N TYR A 120 -10.56 4.10 -9.59
CA TYR A 120 -11.00 2.82 -9.02
C TYR A 120 -12.28 2.98 -8.21
N THR A 121 -13.25 2.10 -8.48
CA THR A 121 -14.48 2.01 -7.68
C THR A 121 -14.27 1.19 -6.43
N ARG A 122 -15.03 1.48 -5.37
CA ARG A 122 -14.98 0.78 -4.08
C ARG A 122 -16.37 0.37 -3.62
N THR A 123 -16.40 -0.68 -2.80
CA THR A 123 -17.62 -1.17 -2.13
C THR A 123 -17.29 -1.53 -0.69
N ASN A 124 -18.29 -1.45 0.19
CA ASN A 124 -18.13 -1.92 1.56
C ASN A 124 -18.21 -3.45 1.63
N VAL A 125 -17.27 -4.06 2.34
CA VAL A 125 -17.34 -5.47 2.73
C VAL A 125 -17.56 -5.57 4.23
N PRO A 126 -18.52 -6.42 4.71
CA PRO A 126 -18.93 -6.43 6.12
C PRO A 126 -17.77 -6.74 7.08
N LYS A 127 -16.89 -7.67 6.69
CA LYS A 127 -15.73 -8.10 7.49
C LYS A 127 -14.53 -8.44 6.63
N SER A 128 -13.40 -7.88 6.99
CA SER A 128 -12.10 -8.19 6.40
C SER A 128 -11.00 -8.03 7.46
N TYR A 129 -9.82 -8.55 7.20
CA TYR A 129 -8.67 -8.35 8.07
C TYR A 129 -7.36 -8.29 7.29
N ARG A 130 -6.38 -7.66 7.90
CA ARG A 130 -4.97 -7.71 7.50
C ARG A 130 -4.15 -8.15 8.70
N ALA A 131 -3.31 -9.15 8.53
CA ALA A 131 -2.42 -9.62 9.60
C ALA A 131 -1.03 -9.83 9.00
N GLY A 132 0.00 -9.52 9.76
CA GLY A 132 1.34 -9.71 9.22
C GLY A 132 2.47 -9.42 10.19
N ILE A 133 3.66 -9.56 9.63
CA ILE A 133 4.94 -9.30 10.29
C ILE A 133 5.72 -8.35 9.40
N GLU A 134 6.25 -7.28 10.01
CA GLU A 134 7.17 -6.35 9.37
C GLU A 134 8.52 -6.41 10.07
N LEU A 135 9.58 -6.59 9.29
CA LEU A 135 10.95 -6.63 9.76
C LEU A 135 11.76 -5.55 9.07
N GLN A 136 12.55 -4.80 9.83
CA GLN A 136 13.52 -3.84 9.30
C GLN A 136 14.87 -4.08 9.94
N LEU A 137 15.89 -4.28 9.12
CA LEU A 137 17.27 -4.46 9.54
C LEU A 137 18.14 -3.36 8.92
N LYS A 138 18.94 -2.69 9.74
CA LYS A 138 20.09 -1.88 9.30
C LYS A 138 21.34 -2.51 9.84
N TYR A 139 22.33 -2.72 8.98
CA TYR A 139 23.62 -3.30 9.39
C TYR A 139 24.78 -2.59 8.69
N ALA A 140 25.72 -2.11 9.49
CA ALA A 140 26.99 -1.56 9.01
C ALA A 140 28.09 -2.60 9.23
N PHE A 141 28.56 -3.24 8.15
CA PHE A 141 29.68 -4.18 8.19
C PHE A 141 30.98 -3.48 8.63
N ASN A 142 31.16 -2.26 8.11
CA ASN A 142 32.24 -1.36 8.44
C ASN A 142 31.91 0.06 7.91
N LYS A 143 32.89 0.99 7.94
CA LYS A 143 32.71 2.37 7.45
C LYS A 143 32.42 2.47 5.94
N LYS A 144 32.72 1.42 5.16
CA LYS A 144 32.56 1.41 3.69
C LYS A 144 31.31 0.66 3.22
N TYR A 145 30.81 -0.30 4.00
CA TYR A 145 29.72 -1.19 3.58
C TYR A 145 28.60 -1.21 4.62
N SER A 146 27.40 -0.99 4.16
CA SER A 146 26.19 -1.13 4.98
C SER A 146 25.03 -1.67 4.16
N THR A 147 24.03 -2.22 4.83
CA THR A 147 22.79 -2.67 4.20
C THR A 147 21.60 -2.27 5.04
N THR A 148 20.50 -1.94 4.36
CA THR A 148 19.16 -1.88 4.96
C THR A 148 18.30 -2.94 4.29
N TYR A 149 17.49 -3.63 5.06
CA TYR A 149 16.57 -4.65 4.57
C TYR A 149 15.23 -4.47 5.26
N SER A 150 14.14 -4.49 4.48
CA SER A 150 12.77 -4.50 4.98
C SER A 150 11.99 -5.64 4.33
N VAL A 151 11.21 -6.33 5.13
CA VAL A 151 10.32 -7.42 4.73
C VAL A 151 8.96 -7.20 5.36
N SER A 152 7.91 -7.33 4.56
CA SER A 152 6.55 -7.45 5.04
C SER A 152 5.99 -8.79 4.54
N LEU A 153 5.50 -9.60 5.46
CA LEU A 153 4.77 -10.83 5.22
C LEU A 153 3.35 -10.60 5.72
N SER A 154 2.36 -10.69 4.85
CA SER A 154 0.99 -10.37 5.21
C SER A 154 -0.04 -11.34 4.68
N GLN A 155 -1.15 -11.46 5.39
CA GLN A 155 -2.38 -12.09 4.96
C GLN A 155 -3.50 -11.06 4.97
N ASN A 156 -4.12 -10.83 3.82
CA ASN A 156 -5.13 -9.79 3.61
C ASN A 156 -6.39 -10.48 3.08
N LYS A 157 -7.46 -10.59 3.90
CA LYS A 157 -8.62 -11.43 3.57
C LYS A 157 -9.95 -10.71 3.78
N ILE A 158 -10.89 -10.97 2.87
CA ILE A 158 -12.30 -10.63 2.99
C ILE A 158 -13.06 -11.88 3.37
N LYS A 159 -13.90 -11.79 4.41
CA LYS A 159 -14.68 -12.96 4.89
C LYS A 159 -15.80 -13.34 3.93
N SER A 160 -16.49 -12.35 3.39
CA SER A 160 -17.56 -12.54 2.41
C SER A 160 -17.65 -11.32 1.49
N PHE A 161 -17.80 -11.58 0.21
CA PHE A 161 -17.86 -10.56 -0.84
C PHE A 161 -18.79 -11.04 -1.95
N THR A 162 -19.61 -10.14 -2.50
CA THR A 162 -20.48 -10.41 -3.66
C THR A 162 -19.88 -9.74 -4.88
N GLU A 163 -19.54 -10.53 -5.90
CA GLU A 163 -19.21 -10.03 -7.23
C GLU A 163 -20.50 -9.87 -8.04
N PHE A 164 -20.66 -8.75 -8.73
CA PHE A 164 -21.76 -8.52 -9.67
C PHE A 164 -21.17 -8.49 -11.08
N ILE A 165 -21.72 -9.37 -11.95
CA ILE A 165 -21.34 -9.46 -13.38
C ILE A 165 -22.54 -9.00 -14.20
N ASP A 166 -22.34 -7.99 -15.05
CA ASP A 166 -23.37 -7.48 -15.94
C ASP A 166 -23.67 -8.53 -17.03
N ASP A 167 -24.96 -8.91 -17.15
CA ASP A 167 -25.46 -9.85 -18.16
C ASP A 167 -26.19 -9.03 -19.24
N TYR A 168 -25.55 -8.84 -20.38
CA TYR A 168 -26.08 -8.10 -21.51
C TYR A 168 -27.12 -8.88 -22.31
N ASP A 169 -27.18 -10.20 -22.16
CA ASP A 169 -28.19 -11.02 -22.85
C ASP A 169 -29.55 -10.89 -22.17
N GLN A 170 -29.54 -10.71 -20.84
CA GLN A 170 -30.76 -10.63 -20.04
C GLN A 170 -31.02 -9.23 -19.45
N TYR A 171 -30.11 -8.28 -19.69
CA TYR A 171 -30.15 -6.92 -19.12
C TYR A 171 -30.27 -6.90 -17.58
N THR A 172 -29.57 -7.82 -16.94
CA THR A 172 -29.55 -8.00 -15.47
C THR A 172 -28.11 -8.07 -14.93
N GLN A 173 -27.98 -8.33 -13.63
CA GLN A 173 -26.70 -8.65 -13.01
C GLN A 173 -26.74 -10.03 -12.36
N VAL A 174 -25.70 -10.82 -12.59
CA VAL A 174 -25.48 -12.09 -11.90
C VAL A 174 -24.65 -11.83 -10.65
N ALA A 175 -25.16 -12.23 -9.48
CA ALA A 175 -24.48 -12.11 -8.21
C ALA A 175 -23.77 -13.41 -7.83
N ILE A 176 -22.46 -13.36 -7.59
CA ILE A 176 -21.64 -14.51 -7.20
C ILE A 176 -21.05 -14.25 -5.83
N GLN A 177 -21.29 -15.18 -4.89
CA GLN A 177 -20.78 -15.09 -3.52
C GLN A 177 -19.39 -15.69 -3.41
N HIS A 178 -18.44 -14.91 -2.89
CA HIS A 178 -17.08 -15.33 -2.58
C HIS A 178 -16.84 -15.32 -1.07
N LYS A 179 -16.04 -16.27 -0.56
CA LYS A 179 -15.71 -16.39 0.87
C LYS A 179 -14.20 -16.54 1.07
N ASN A 180 -13.66 -15.88 2.10
CA ASN A 180 -12.26 -15.95 2.50
C ASN A 180 -11.27 -15.61 1.37
N THR A 181 -11.62 -14.66 0.51
CA THR A 181 -10.82 -14.25 -0.64
C THR A 181 -9.76 -13.22 -0.26
N SER A 182 -8.75 -13.09 -1.08
CA SER A 182 -7.70 -12.07 -0.92
C SER A 182 -8.21 -10.68 -1.30
N ILE A 183 -7.78 -9.66 -0.56
CA ILE A 183 -8.07 -8.26 -0.90
C ILE A 183 -7.27 -7.90 -2.17
N ALA A 184 -7.93 -7.23 -3.11
CA ALA A 184 -7.31 -6.75 -4.35
C ALA A 184 -6.05 -5.91 -4.09
N LEU A 185 -5.07 -6.01 -4.99
CA LEU A 185 -3.81 -5.25 -4.99
C LEU A 185 -3.06 -5.30 -3.63
N SER A 186 -3.14 -6.44 -2.95
CA SER A 186 -2.52 -6.65 -1.63
C SER A 186 -1.56 -7.84 -1.69
N PRO A 187 -0.25 -7.61 -1.92
CA PRO A 187 0.73 -8.69 -1.99
C PRO A 187 0.92 -9.35 -0.63
N THR A 188 1.20 -10.65 -0.62
CA THR A 188 1.51 -11.41 0.60
C THR A 188 2.96 -11.22 1.05
N ILE A 189 3.86 -10.92 0.12
CA ILE A 189 5.28 -10.68 0.38
C ILE A 189 5.71 -9.40 -0.32
N SER A 190 6.31 -8.49 0.44
CA SER A 190 7.00 -7.31 -0.08
C SER A 190 8.36 -7.21 0.59
N THR A 191 9.43 -7.10 -0.21
CA THR A 191 10.78 -6.93 0.33
C THR A 191 11.50 -5.79 -0.38
N ASN A 192 12.35 -5.11 0.38
CA ASN A 192 13.26 -4.11 -0.17
C ASN A 192 14.60 -4.23 0.55
N ARG A 193 15.69 -4.31 -0.22
CA ARG A 193 17.07 -4.31 0.28
C ARG A 193 17.85 -3.22 -0.44
N THR A 194 18.55 -2.39 0.32
CA THR A 194 19.57 -1.47 -0.22
C THR A 194 20.92 -1.83 0.35
N PHE A 195 21.86 -2.15 -0.52
CA PHE A 195 23.27 -2.30 -0.17
C PHE A 195 23.99 -1.01 -0.54
N ASN A 196 24.72 -0.44 0.40
CA ASN A 196 25.48 0.79 0.22
C ASN A 196 26.99 0.48 0.29
N TRP A 197 27.70 0.92 -0.76
CA TRP A 197 29.16 0.90 -0.84
C TRP A 197 29.71 2.31 -0.89
N LYS A 198 30.47 2.70 0.11
CA LYS A 198 31.12 4.01 0.23
C LYS A 198 32.64 3.83 0.25
N PRO A 199 33.32 3.66 -0.91
CA PRO A 199 34.74 3.42 -0.98
C PRO A 199 35.57 4.56 -0.37
N ASN A 200 35.09 5.81 -0.46
CA ASN A 200 35.67 7.03 0.08
C ASN A 200 34.60 8.07 0.37
N ASP A 201 35.00 9.24 0.89
CA ASP A 201 34.05 10.31 1.26
C ASP A 201 33.40 11.03 0.08
N LYS A 202 33.87 10.78 -1.15
CA LYS A 202 33.34 11.43 -2.36
C LYS A 202 32.36 10.55 -3.12
N LEU A 203 32.44 9.22 -3.00
CA LEU A 203 31.63 8.29 -3.78
C LEU A 203 30.78 7.41 -2.87
N SER A 204 29.49 7.31 -3.17
CA SER A 204 28.59 6.31 -2.60
C SER A 204 27.82 5.63 -3.72
N VAL A 205 27.73 4.32 -3.65
CA VAL A 205 26.97 3.48 -4.60
C VAL A 205 25.94 2.69 -3.82
N PHE A 206 24.71 2.74 -4.31
CA PHE A 206 23.56 2.06 -3.72
C PHE A 206 23.04 1.04 -4.72
N TRP A 207 22.91 -0.20 -4.29
CA TRP A 207 22.21 -1.23 -5.04
C TRP A 207 20.93 -1.58 -4.29
N THR A 208 19.78 -1.29 -4.91
CA THR A 208 18.46 -1.57 -4.32
C THR A 208 17.82 -2.72 -5.06
N THR A 209 17.36 -3.73 -4.32
CA THR A 209 16.59 -4.86 -4.83
C THR A 209 15.21 -4.83 -4.18
N LYS A 210 14.14 -4.85 -4.99
CA LYS A 210 12.74 -4.86 -4.56
C LYS A 210 12.05 -6.09 -5.13
N TYR A 211 11.36 -6.85 -4.27
CA TYR A 211 10.49 -7.94 -4.68
C TYR A 211 9.06 -7.71 -4.19
N ILE A 212 8.10 -7.92 -5.08
CA ILE A 212 6.66 -7.92 -4.76
C ILE A 212 6.09 -9.24 -5.26
N SER A 213 5.38 -9.95 -4.38
CA SER A 213 4.68 -11.18 -4.77
C SER A 213 3.47 -10.90 -5.64
N LYS A 214 2.94 -11.95 -6.27
CA LYS A 214 1.68 -11.95 -7.01
C LYS A 214 0.58 -11.25 -6.24
N GLN A 215 -0.28 -10.51 -6.94
CA GLN A 215 -1.46 -9.84 -6.43
C GLN A 215 -2.68 -10.18 -7.30
N TYR A 216 -3.88 -10.03 -6.76
CA TYR A 216 -5.12 -10.15 -7.54
C TYR A 216 -5.62 -8.78 -7.97
N LEU A 217 -6.17 -8.68 -9.17
CA LEU A 217 -6.73 -7.43 -9.71
C LEU A 217 -8.05 -7.04 -9.02
N ASP A 218 -8.77 -8.05 -8.51
CA ASP A 218 -10.03 -7.88 -7.78
C ASP A 218 -10.09 -8.77 -6.52
N ASN A 219 -11.24 -8.76 -5.84
CA ASN A 219 -11.42 -9.49 -4.59
C ASN A 219 -11.91 -10.94 -4.77
N THR A 220 -12.00 -11.45 -5.99
CA THR A 220 -12.49 -12.82 -6.24
C THR A 220 -11.47 -13.89 -5.97
N GLN A 221 -10.17 -13.51 -5.90
CA GLN A 221 -9.02 -14.42 -5.81
C GLN A 221 -8.94 -15.38 -7.00
N ASN A 222 -9.36 -14.94 -8.18
CA ASN A 222 -9.28 -15.71 -9.41
C ASN A 222 -7.87 -15.66 -10.00
N GLU A 223 -7.29 -16.83 -10.27
CA GLU A 223 -5.92 -16.96 -10.82
C GLU A 223 -5.78 -16.42 -12.25
N SER A 224 -6.88 -16.22 -12.97
CA SER A 224 -6.86 -15.55 -14.27
C SER A 224 -6.81 -14.03 -14.19
N ARG A 225 -7.01 -13.42 -13.01
CA ARG A 225 -7.09 -11.98 -12.77
C ARG A 225 -5.99 -11.53 -11.83
N ILE A 226 -4.73 -11.63 -12.28
CA ILE A 226 -3.56 -11.40 -11.44
C ILE A 226 -2.62 -10.34 -12.02
N LEU A 227 -1.83 -9.77 -11.14
CA LEU A 227 -0.56 -9.11 -11.41
C LEU A 227 0.55 -10.07 -11.02
N ASP A 228 1.45 -10.38 -11.95
CA ASP A 228 2.58 -11.26 -11.70
C ASP A 228 3.53 -10.66 -10.65
N SER A 229 4.24 -11.54 -9.95
CA SER A 229 5.33 -11.12 -9.07
C SER A 229 6.48 -10.54 -9.90
N TYR A 230 7.21 -9.60 -9.30
CA TYR A 230 8.37 -9.02 -9.96
C TYR A 230 9.52 -8.74 -8.99
N LEU A 231 10.75 -8.79 -9.54
CA LEU A 231 12.00 -8.47 -8.86
C LEU A 231 12.71 -7.36 -9.63
N LEU A 232 12.90 -6.21 -9.00
CA LEU A 232 13.60 -5.06 -9.58
C LEU A 232 14.95 -4.88 -8.92
N ASN A 233 15.91 -4.41 -9.72
CA ASN A 233 17.23 -4.01 -9.25
C ASN A 233 17.57 -2.64 -9.80
N ASP A 234 17.92 -1.72 -8.91
CA ASP A 234 18.34 -0.37 -9.25
C ASP A 234 19.76 -0.10 -8.72
N ILE A 235 20.55 0.63 -9.47
CA ILE A 235 21.87 1.07 -9.05
C ILE A 235 21.92 2.59 -9.13
N ASN A 236 22.34 3.22 -8.01
CA ASN A 236 22.50 4.67 -7.91
C ASN A 236 23.93 4.98 -7.46
N ALA A 237 24.61 5.87 -8.15
CA ALA A 237 25.94 6.33 -7.78
C ALA A 237 25.92 7.84 -7.53
N HIS A 238 26.41 8.26 -6.38
CA HIS A 238 26.50 9.65 -5.96
C HIS A 238 27.96 10.05 -5.81
N TRP A 239 28.42 10.98 -6.64
CA TRP A 239 29.82 11.43 -6.65
C TRP A 239 29.90 12.92 -6.32
N THR A 240 30.54 13.26 -5.18
CA THR A 240 30.86 14.62 -4.81
C THR A 240 32.08 15.07 -5.62
N ILE A 241 31.86 15.82 -6.71
CA ILE A 241 32.92 16.33 -7.60
C ILE A 241 33.72 17.41 -6.89
N LEU A 242 33.02 18.36 -6.28
CA LEU A 242 33.59 19.49 -5.54
C LEU A 242 32.89 19.70 -4.21
N ASN A 243 33.68 19.99 -3.18
CA ASN A 243 33.17 20.40 -1.87
C ASN A 243 34.08 21.54 -1.34
N LYS A 244 33.66 22.78 -1.61
CA LYS A 244 34.35 24.01 -1.23
C LYS A 244 33.54 24.76 -0.17
N ALA A 245 34.15 25.76 0.46
CA ALA A 245 33.48 26.55 1.49
C ALA A 245 32.17 27.18 1.02
N LYS A 246 32.10 27.68 -0.22
CA LYS A 246 30.94 28.40 -0.78
C LYS A 246 29.97 27.53 -1.58
N PHE A 247 30.38 26.37 -2.06
CA PHE A 247 29.52 25.51 -2.85
C PHE A 247 29.95 24.04 -2.84
N LYS A 248 28.97 23.16 -3.07
CA LYS A 248 29.18 21.71 -3.22
C LYS A 248 28.53 21.26 -4.54
N MET A 249 29.25 20.45 -5.32
CA MET A 249 28.73 19.85 -6.56
C MET A 249 28.64 18.34 -6.38
N LEU A 250 27.47 17.79 -6.61
CA LEU A 250 27.15 16.38 -6.54
C LEU A 250 26.62 15.89 -7.89
N LEU A 251 27.34 14.96 -8.51
CA LEU A 251 26.86 14.24 -9.70
C LEU A 251 26.18 12.95 -9.23
N GLN A 252 24.99 12.69 -9.77
CA GLN A 252 24.20 11.50 -9.43
C GLN A 252 23.85 10.77 -10.72
N PHE A 253 24.14 9.49 -10.75
CA PHE A 253 23.81 8.59 -11.86
C PHE A 253 22.90 7.49 -11.35
N TYR A 254 21.83 7.24 -12.10
CA TYR A 254 20.80 6.25 -11.78
C TYR A 254 20.62 5.29 -12.93
N VAL A 255 20.61 4.00 -12.62
CA VAL A 255 20.18 2.93 -13.51
C VAL A 255 19.00 2.26 -12.85
N ASN A 256 17.80 2.54 -13.33
CA ASN A 256 16.58 1.93 -12.82
C ASN A 256 16.27 0.68 -13.64
N ASN A 257 15.71 -0.33 -12.98
CA ASN A 257 15.36 -1.61 -13.58
C ASN A 257 16.54 -2.23 -14.36
N LEU A 258 17.66 -2.42 -13.67
CA LEU A 258 18.93 -2.89 -14.25
C LEU A 258 18.79 -4.16 -15.11
N LEU A 259 17.90 -5.07 -14.73
CA LEU A 259 17.67 -6.36 -15.42
C LEU A 259 16.64 -6.28 -16.55
N ASP A 260 16.10 -5.08 -16.83
CA ASP A 260 15.09 -4.83 -17.86
C ASP A 260 13.82 -5.69 -17.73
N VAL A 261 13.37 -5.88 -16.49
CA VAL A 261 12.18 -6.68 -16.19
C VAL A 261 10.93 -5.95 -16.71
N ARG A 262 10.10 -6.64 -17.48
CA ARG A 262 8.78 -6.12 -17.86
C ARG A 262 7.79 -6.45 -16.77
N TYR A 263 7.12 -5.43 -16.23
CA TYR A 263 6.18 -5.59 -15.12
C TYR A 263 5.09 -4.52 -15.14
N ALA A 264 3.97 -4.84 -14.52
CA ALA A 264 2.89 -3.91 -14.23
C ALA A 264 2.60 -3.95 -12.72
N PRO A 265 2.82 -2.86 -11.98
CA PRO A 265 2.55 -2.82 -10.54
C PRO A 265 1.06 -2.61 -10.23
N ASN A 266 0.27 -2.31 -11.26
CA ASN A 266 -1.13 -1.96 -11.13
C ASN A 266 -1.92 -2.38 -12.36
N GLY A 267 -3.24 -2.54 -12.23
CA GLY A 267 -4.15 -2.91 -13.29
C GLY A 267 -5.59 -2.93 -12.81
N TYR A 268 -6.51 -3.19 -13.70
CA TYR A 268 -7.92 -3.37 -13.40
C TYR A 268 -8.51 -4.48 -14.25
N THR A 269 -9.64 -5.02 -13.80
CA THR A 269 -10.34 -6.11 -14.49
C THR A 269 -11.84 -5.86 -14.45
N TYR A 270 -12.53 -6.33 -15.47
CA TYR A 270 -13.98 -6.39 -15.49
C TYR A 270 -14.46 -7.62 -16.25
N SER A 271 -15.62 -8.13 -15.86
CA SER A 271 -16.28 -9.25 -16.52
C SER A 271 -17.69 -8.88 -16.89
N TYR A 272 -18.17 -9.46 -17.99
CA TYR A 272 -19.55 -9.35 -18.44
C TYR A 272 -19.97 -10.64 -19.13
N ILE A 273 -21.28 -10.87 -19.23
CA ILE A 273 -21.88 -11.98 -19.96
C ILE A 273 -22.46 -11.43 -21.26
N TYR A 274 -22.07 -12.04 -22.37
CA TYR A 274 -22.59 -11.75 -23.70
C TYR A 274 -22.56 -13.03 -24.54
N ASP A 275 -23.60 -13.29 -25.32
CA ASP A 275 -23.80 -14.54 -26.10
C ASP A 275 -23.61 -15.79 -25.23
N ARG A 276 -24.21 -15.78 -24.01
CA ARG A 276 -24.16 -16.86 -23.00
C ARG A 276 -22.75 -17.21 -22.50
N ALA A 277 -21.76 -16.38 -22.79
CA ALA A 277 -20.38 -16.57 -22.36
C ALA A 277 -19.91 -15.46 -21.43
N THR A 278 -19.19 -15.82 -20.37
CA THR A 278 -18.53 -14.84 -19.52
C THR A 278 -17.19 -14.42 -20.14
N THR A 279 -17.08 -13.16 -20.48
CA THR A 279 -15.83 -12.55 -20.97
C THR A 279 -15.19 -11.75 -19.85
N THR A 280 -13.89 -11.93 -19.65
CA THR A 280 -13.08 -11.17 -18.68
C THR A 280 -12.00 -10.42 -19.42
N SER A 281 -11.87 -9.12 -19.13
CA SER A 281 -10.81 -8.25 -19.64
C SER A 281 -9.90 -7.81 -18.53
N ASN A 282 -8.61 -8.14 -18.61
CA ASN A 282 -7.57 -7.67 -17.70
C ASN A 282 -6.76 -6.58 -18.38
N ASN A 283 -6.60 -5.46 -17.70
CA ASN A 283 -5.91 -4.29 -18.21
C ASN A 283 -4.79 -3.91 -17.23
N TYR A 284 -3.60 -3.62 -17.75
CA TYR A 284 -2.39 -3.43 -16.97
C TYR A 284 -1.80 -2.05 -17.23
N TYR A 285 -1.17 -1.48 -16.20
CA TYR A 285 -0.38 -0.25 -16.31
C TYR A 285 1.11 -0.62 -16.32
N PRO A 286 1.74 -0.84 -17.49
CA PRO A 286 3.13 -1.24 -17.57
C PRO A 286 4.06 -0.11 -17.15
N MET A 287 5.14 -0.47 -16.48
CA MET A 287 6.21 0.45 -16.13
C MET A 287 7.34 0.41 -17.16
N ALA A 288 8.16 1.47 -17.16
CA ALA A 288 9.32 1.57 -18.02
C ALA A 288 10.29 0.41 -17.77
N GLY A 289 10.89 -0.12 -18.84
CA GLY A 289 12.03 -0.99 -18.78
C GLY A 289 13.26 -0.28 -18.21
N ARG A 290 14.47 -0.79 -18.48
CA ARG A 290 15.71 -0.18 -18.02
C ARG A 290 15.79 1.28 -18.52
N ASN A 291 16.08 2.19 -17.58
CA ASN A 291 16.24 3.60 -17.91
C ASN A 291 17.37 4.22 -17.08
N TYR A 292 17.86 5.37 -17.56
CA TYR A 292 19.05 6.02 -17.02
C TYR A 292 18.76 7.49 -16.73
N TRP A 293 19.28 7.97 -15.61
CA TRP A 293 19.19 9.39 -15.23
C TRP A 293 20.56 9.90 -14.83
N LEU A 294 20.85 11.14 -15.25
CA LEU A 294 22.03 11.88 -14.81
C LEU A 294 21.55 13.21 -14.23
N SER A 295 21.99 13.51 -13.02
CA SER A 295 21.64 14.75 -12.32
C SER A 295 22.89 15.42 -11.77
N LEU A 296 23.01 16.73 -11.95
CA LEU A 296 24.00 17.58 -11.30
C LEU A 296 23.31 18.49 -10.30
N LYS A 297 23.63 18.29 -9.02
CA LYS A 297 23.13 19.13 -7.93
C LYS A 297 24.25 20.08 -7.46
N ILE A 298 23.92 21.39 -7.41
CA ILE A 298 24.82 22.43 -6.89
C ILE A 298 24.16 23.05 -5.66
N ASP A 299 24.79 22.89 -4.52
CA ASP A 299 24.37 23.52 -3.25
C ASP A 299 25.27 24.74 -3.03
N LEU A 300 24.69 25.93 -2.93
CA LEU A 300 25.35 27.17 -2.48
C LEU A 300 25.28 27.21 -0.94
N LYS A 301 26.41 27.46 -0.29
CA LYS A 301 26.52 27.48 1.17
C LYS A 301 26.62 28.90 1.71
#